data_818f289e8971be25b0504528e2fd901a
#
_entry.id   818f289e8971be25b0504528e2fd901a
#
_cell.length_a   1.000
_cell.length_b   1.000
_cell.length_c   1.000
_cell.angle_alpha   90.00
_cell.angle_beta   90.00
_cell.angle_gamma   90.00
#
_symmetry.space_group_name_H-M   'P 1'
#
loop_
_entity.id
_entity.type
_entity.pdbx_description
1 polymer ?
#
loop_
_entity_poly.entity_id
_entity_poly.type
_entity_poly.pdbx_seq_one_letter_code
_entity_poly.pdbx_strand_id
1 'polypeptide(L)'
;MTLYRVGYEPEADDEYWKLPPRLRRELRFRLTYLKAGPFRSYPGLQVKEVSGVPGAWRFHLRGYRVFYRVDGPVIWVVMIWKDRPSAYSSSTLREVRRRMR
;
A
#
# COMPACT_ATOMS: atom_id res chain seq x y z
N MET A 1 -2.78 7.94 -22.79
CA MET A 1 -2.01 7.52 -21.60
C MET A 1 -2.78 6.44 -20.86
N THR A 2 -2.11 5.33 -20.58
CA THR A 2 -2.76 4.21 -19.91
C THR A 2 -2.61 4.36 -18.40
N LEU A 3 -3.73 4.32 -17.67
CA LEU A 3 -3.68 4.31 -16.21
C LEU A 3 -3.49 2.89 -15.70
N TYR A 4 -2.83 2.79 -14.56
CA TYR A 4 -2.73 1.53 -13.86
C TYR A 4 -4.08 1.15 -13.25
N ARG A 5 -4.28 -0.14 -13.00
CA ARG A 5 -5.44 -0.65 -12.28
C ARG A 5 -5.04 -1.02 -10.87
N VAL A 6 -6.00 -1.08 -9.96
CA VAL A 6 -5.74 -1.44 -8.57
C VAL A 6 -6.44 -2.75 -8.25
N GLY A 7 -5.70 -3.66 -7.67
CA GLY A 7 -6.24 -4.89 -7.12
C GLY A 7 -5.80 -5.05 -5.67
N TYR A 8 -6.50 -5.89 -4.93
CA TYR A 8 -6.17 -6.19 -3.54
C TYR A 8 -5.88 -7.68 -3.41
N GLU A 9 -4.74 -8.01 -2.82
CA GLU A 9 -4.49 -9.39 -2.44
C GLU A 9 -5.51 -9.80 -1.36
N PRO A 10 -5.85 -11.09 -1.25
CA PRO A 10 -6.93 -11.52 -0.33
C PRO A 10 -6.78 -11.03 1.10
N GLU A 11 -5.58 -11.09 1.68
CA GLU A 11 -5.37 -10.61 3.04
C GLU A 11 -5.54 -9.09 3.14
N ALA A 12 -5.07 -8.36 2.13
CA ALA A 12 -5.24 -6.92 2.08
C ALA A 12 -6.71 -6.54 1.91
N ASP A 13 -7.46 -7.33 1.15
CA ASP A 13 -8.89 -7.09 0.98
C ASP A 13 -9.61 -7.20 2.32
N ASP A 14 -9.30 -8.23 3.11
CA ASP A 14 -9.86 -8.36 4.46
C ASP A 14 -9.50 -7.16 5.33
N GLU A 15 -8.26 -6.70 5.25
CA GLU A 15 -7.81 -5.54 6.02
C GLU A 15 -8.51 -4.26 5.58
N TYR A 16 -8.77 -4.13 4.27
CA TYR A 16 -9.49 -3.00 3.72
C TYR A 16 -10.89 -2.88 4.35
N TRP A 17 -11.62 -3.98 4.41
CA TRP A 17 -12.96 -3.97 4.94
C TRP A 17 -13.02 -3.74 6.45
N LYS A 18 -11.91 -3.94 7.16
CA LYS A 18 -11.82 -3.62 8.58
C LYS A 18 -11.54 -2.15 8.85
N LEU A 19 -11.17 -1.38 7.83
CA LEU A 19 -10.96 0.05 7.98
C LEU A 19 -12.30 0.76 8.19
N PRO A 20 -12.32 1.85 8.99
CA PRO A 20 -13.50 2.71 9.06
C PRO A 20 -13.88 3.20 7.66
N PRO A 21 -15.17 3.39 7.37
CA PRO A 21 -15.61 3.83 6.03
C PRO A 21 -14.90 5.09 5.52
N ARG A 22 -14.63 6.03 6.42
CA ARG A 22 -13.92 7.25 6.04
C ARG A 22 -12.54 6.94 5.49
N LEU A 23 -11.83 6.02 6.14
CA LEU A 23 -10.48 5.65 5.71
C LEU A 23 -10.50 4.83 4.43
N ARG A 24 -11.52 4.01 4.23
CA ARG A 24 -11.66 3.30 2.95
C ARG A 24 -11.81 4.27 1.80
N ARG A 25 -12.62 5.32 1.98
CA ARG A 25 -12.80 6.35 0.94
C ARG A 25 -11.49 7.09 0.69
N GLU A 26 -10.79 7.46 1.76
CA GLU A 26 -9.51 8.15 1.63
C GLU A 26 -8.48 7.28 0.92
N LEU A 27 -8.44 6.00 1.22
CA LEU A 27 -7.53 5.07 0.55
C LEU A 27 -7.81 5.02 -0.95
N ARG A 28 -9.08 4.88 -1.33
CA ARG A 28 -9.45 4.86 -2.75
C ARG A 28 -9.04 6.14 -3.44
N PHE A 29 -9.23 7.27 -2.76
CA PHE A 29 -8.86 8.58 -3.31
C PHE A 29 -7.34 8.66 -3.57
N ARG A 30 -6.55 8.21 -2.61
CA ARG A 30 -5.09 8.24 -2.75
C ARG A 30 -4.61 7.28 -3.84
N LEU A 31 -5.23 6.11 -3.94
CA LEU A 31 -4.88 5.16 -5.00
C LEU A 31 -5.19 5.72 -6.39
N THR A 32 -6.15 6.63 -6.50
CA THR A 32 -6.44 7.30 -7.77
C THR A 32 -5.22 8.05 -8.29
N TYR A 33 -4.46 8.71 -7.40
CA TYR A 33 -3.21 9.37 -7.81
C TYR A 33 -2.19 8.35 -8.31
N LEU A 34 -2.07 7.23 -7.62
CA LEU A 34 -1.08 6.22 -7.98
C LEU A 34 -1.36 5.57 -9.33
N LYS A 35 -2.60 5.60 -9.79
CA LYS A 35 -2.93 5.07 -11.12
C LYS A 35 -2.23 5.84 -12.23
N ALA A 36 -1.83 7.08 -12.00
CA ALA A 36 -1.11 7.87 -12.98
C ALA A 36 0.39 7.58 -12.96
N GLY A 37 0.91 7.05 -11.84
CA GLY A 37 2.32 6.71 -11.71
C GLY A 37 2.59 6.22 -10.29
N PRO A 38 2.72 4.89 -10.11
CA PRO A 38 2.82 4.33 -8.75
C PRO A 38 4.19 4.40 -8.11
N PHE A 39 5.19 4.94 -8.82
CA PHE A 39 6.56 4.97 -8.31
C PHE A 39 7.02 6.37 -7.91
N ARG A 40 6.11 7.32 -7.84
CA ARG A 40 6.45 8.69 -7.47
C ARG A 40 5.44 9.25 -6.48
N SER A 41 5.88 10.27 -5.73
CA SER A 41 5.03 10.94 -4.75
C SER A 41 4.18 12.03 -5.41
N TYR A 42 3.11 12.39 -4.73
CA TYR A 42 2.19 13.46 -5.14
C TYR A 42 1.95 14.38 -3.93
N PRO A 43 1.45 15.60 -4.13
CA PRO A 43 1.12 16.46 -3.00
C PRO A 43 0.18 15.73 -2.03
N GLY A 44 0.61 15.64 -0.76
CA GLY A 44 -0.16 14.94 0.26
C GLY A 44 -0.06 13.43 0.22
N LEU A 45 0.74 12.87 -0.70
CA LEU A 45 0.90 11.41 -0.82
C LEU A 45 2.35 11.07 -1.10
N GLN A 46 3.08 10.75 -0.05
CA GLN A 46 4.48 10.34 -0.19
C GLN A 46 4.59 8.84 -0.26
N VAL A 47 5.18 8.35 -1.35
CA VAL A 47 5.45 6.92 -1.50
C VAL A 47 6.95 6.67 -1.39
N LYS A 48 7.31 5.54 -0.82
CA LYS A 48 8.71 5.13 -0.69
C LYS A 48 8.82 3.64 -0.91
N GLU A 49 9.93 3.23 -1.51
CA GLU A 49 10.25 1.81 -1.59
C GLU A 49 10.61 1.31 -0.19
N VAL A 50 10.17 0.10 0.13
CA VAL A 50 10.43 -0.49 1.44
C VAL A 50 11.86 -1.00 1.47
N SER A 51 12.66 -0.48 2.40
CA SER A 51 14.04 -0.91 2.56
C SER A 51 14.08 -2.39 2.95
N GLY A 52 14.90 -3.16 2.22
CA GLY A 52 15.06 -4.58 2.51
C GLY A 52 14.00 -5.49 1.92
N VAL A 53 13.02 -4.95 1.20
CA VAL A 53 11.99 -5.75 0.52
C VAL A 53 11.87 -5.24 -0.91
N PRO A 54 12.72 -5.70 -1.82
CA PRO A 54 12.70 -5.22 -3.21
C PRO A 54 11.31 -5.37 -3.83
N GLY A 55 10.87 -4.34 -4.53
CA GLY A 55 9.59 -4.36 -5.21
C GLY A 55 8.40 -3.95 -4.35
N ALA A 56 8.59 -3.78 -3.05
CA ALA A 56 7.52 -3.34 -2.16
C ALA A 56 7.59 -1.82 -1.98
N TRP A 57 6.43 -1.18 -2.06
CA TRP A 57 6.27 0.26 -1.88
C TRP A 57 5.27 0.53 -0.77
N ARG A 58 5.32 1.72 -0.19
CA ARG A 58 4.42 2.06 0.92
C ARG A 58 4.03 3.53 0.91
N PHE A 59 2.90 3.81 1.55
CA PHE A 59 2.52 5.17 1.90
C PHE A 59 1.70 5.16 3.20
N HIS A 60 1.58 6.34 3.81
CA HIS A 60 0.82 6.50 5.05
C HIS A 60 -0.65 6.82 4.76
N LEU A 61 -1.53 6.30 5.61
CA LEU A 61 -2.95 6.58 5.58
C LEU A 61 -3.43 6.69 7.03
N ARG A 62 -3.47 7.91 7.57
CA ARG A 62 -4.01 8.23 8.91
C ARG A 62 -3.93 7.09 9.93
N GLY A 63 -2.73 6.86 10.45
CA GLY A 63 -2.53 5.82 11.46
C GLY A 63 -2.35 4.43 10.90
N TYR A 64 -2.29 4.30 9.58
CA TYR A 64 -2.02 3.04 8.91
C TYR A 64 -0.91 3.22 7.90
N ARG A 65 -0.31 2.09 7.50
CA ARG A 65 0.63 2.03 6.40
C ARG A 65 0.07 1.09 5.36
N VAL A 66 0.12 1.52 4.10
CA VAL A 66 -0.37 0.73 2.98
C VAL A 66 0.84 0.29 2.17
N PHE A 67 0.95 -1.02 1.97
CA PHE A 67 2.04 -1.61 1.19
C PHE A 67 1.48 -2.12 -0.11
N TYR A 68 2.22 -1.88 -1.20
CA TYR A 68 1.78 -2.34 -2.51
C TYR A 68 2.98 -2.74 -3.35
N ARG A 69 2.71 -3.52 -4.38
CA ARG A 69 3.66 -3.86 -5.44
C ARG A 69 3.01 -3.59 -6.78
N VAL A 70 3.82 -3.48 -7.81
CA VAL A 70 3.31 -3.24 -9.16
C VAL A 70 3.70 -4.41 -10.03
N ASP A 71 2.72 -4.98 -10.72
CA ASP A 71 2.93 -6.10 -11.62
C ASP A 71 2.26 -5.73 -12.95
N GLY A 72 3.08 -5.44 -13.97
CA GLY A 72 2.56 -4.95 -15.23
C GLY A 72 1.72 -3.70 -15.02
N PRO A 73 0.47 -3.67 -15.50
CA PRO A 73 -0.40 -2.50 -15.35
C PRO A 73 -1.18 -2.50 -14.05
N VAL A 74 -0.88 -3.40 -13.11
CA VAL A 74 -1.69 -3.54 -11.90
C VAL A 74 -0.91 -3.17 -10.65
N ILE A 75 -1.50 -2.30 -9.85
CA ILE A 75 -1.02 -1.97 -8.51
C ILE A 75 -1.72 -2.94 -7.56
N TRP A 76 -0.96 -3.84 -6.95
CA TRP A 76 -1.51 -4.79 -5.99
C TRP A 76 -1.29 -4.30 -4.58
N VAL A 77 -2.36 -4.00 -3.87
CA VAL A 77 -2.28 -3.69 -2.44
C VAL A 77 -2.07 -5.01 -1.72
N VAL A 78 -0.96 -5.13 -0.99
CA VAL A 78 -0.59 -6.39 -0.36
C VAL A 78 -0.81 -6.39 1.14
N MET A 79 -0.80 -5.22 1.79
CA MET A 79 -0.99 -5.15 3.23
C MET A 79 -1.44 -3.77 3.65
N ILE A 80 -2.41 -3.71 4.55
CA ILE A 80 -2.84 -2.48 5.21
C ILE A 80 -2.64 -2.72 6.70
N TRP A 81 -1.61 -2.06 7.27
CA TRP A 81 -1.14 -2.37 8.61
C TRP A 81 -1.28 -1.16 9.51
N LYS A 82 -1.78 -1.38 10.72
CA LYS A 82 -1.91 -0.29 11.66
C LYS A 82 -0.52 0.23 12.03
N ASP A 83 -0.36 1.56 11.96
CA ASP A 83 0.89 2.20 12.28
C ASP A 83 1.13 2.13 13.80
N ARG A 84 2.35 1.74 14.19
CA ARG A 84 2.74 1.61 15.59
C ARG A 84 4.17 2.10 15.72
N PRO A 85 4.63 2.44 16.96
CA PRO A 85 6.01 2.86 17.15
C PRO A 85 7.04 1.88 16.58
N SER A 86 6.71 0.59 16.53
CA SER A 86 7.57 -0.45 15.96
C SER A 86 7.15 -0.86 14.55
N ALA A 87 6.57 0.07 13.77
CA ALA A 87 6.00 -0.25 12.46
C ALA A 87 6.99 -0.84 11.46
N TYR A 88 8.29 -0.66 11.68
CA TYR A 88 9.33 -1.29 10.87
C TYR A 88 10.09 -2.33 11.64
N SER A 89 9.43 -2.98 12.60
CA SER A 89 10.02 -4.11 13.29
C SER A 89 10.30 -5.22 12.28
N SER A 90 11.17 -6.15 12.67
CA SER A 90 11.49 -7.30 11.85
C SER A 90 10.25 -8.10 11.48
N SER A 91 9.26 -8.16 12.40
CA SER A 91 8.04 -8.92 12.14
C SER A 91 7.19 -8.26 11.06
N THR A 92 7.11 -6.92 11.01
CA THR A 92 6.38 -6.22 9.96
C THR A 92 7.02 -6.48 8.60
N LEU A 93 8.34 -6.34 8.51
CA LEU A 93 9.04 -6.57 7.25
C LEU A 93 8.94 -8.02 6.80
N ARG A 94 8.96 -8.96 7.75
CA ARG A 94 8.80 -10.37 7.45
C ARG A 94 7.43 -10.64 6.83
N GLU A 95 6.39 -10.01 7.38
CA GLU A 95 5.03 -10.19 6.85
C GLU A 95 4.92 -9.61 5.44
N VAL A 96 5.50 -8.43 5.19
CA VAL A 96 5.50 -7.85 3.86
C VAL A 96 6.19 -8.79 2.87
N ARG A 97 7.36 -9.31 3.24
CA ARG A 97 8.09 -10.26 2.37
C ARG A 97 7.25 -11.48 2.05
N ARG A 98 6.58 -12.04 3.06
CA ARG A 98 5.73 -13.22 2.86
C ARG A 98 4.64 -12.94 1.83
N ARG A 99 4.03 -11.76 1.90
CA ARG A 99 2.93 -11.40 1.00
C ARG A 99 3.40 -10.98 -0.38
N MET A 100 4.69 -10.74 -0.55
CA MET A 100 5.24 -10.35 -1.85
C MET A 100 5.54 -11.54 -2.77
N ARG A 101 5.36 -12.74 -2.30
CA ARG A 101 5.63 -13.95 -3.08
C ARG A 101 4.55 -14.24 -4.09
#